data_fa4beed60aa0275e8b1c54dcf6b8d40a
#
_entry.id   fa4beed60aa0275e8b1c54dcf6b8d40a
#
_cell.length_a   1.000
_cell.length_b   1.000
_cell.length_c   1.000
_cell.angle_alpha   90.00
_cell.angle_beta   90.00
_cell.angle_gamma   90.00
#
_symmetry.space_group_name_H-M   'P 1'
#
loop_
_entity.id
_entity.type
_entity.pdbx_description
1 polymer ?
#
loop_
_entity_poly.entity_id
_entity_poly.type
_entity_poly.pdbx_seq_one_letter_code
_entity_poly.pdbx_strand_id
1 'polypeptide(L)'
;AARKPLVVSMGDYAASGGYYIAAPADRIVSDNLTLTGSIGVFGLFITYGKLLREQIGIQPQVVRTHAHSDMGSAYRPLDEVERAAIQNTIESVYGTFISHVAQGRKLAVSEVDSVGQGRIWAGVDAMDIGLVDEMGGLRRAIDVAAQLAELSEYRVSSYPKRDISTMDKLVESILEEPTKALV
;
A
#
# COMPACT_ATOMS: atom_id res chain seq x y z
N ALA A 1 8.62 -22.48 -17.26
CA ALA A 1 8.20 -21.27 -17.97
C ALA A 1 9.13 -20.13 -17.55
N ALA A 2 9.64 -19.33 -18.49
CA ALA A 2 10.44 -18.16 -18.16
C ALA A 2 9.62 -17.18 -17.31
N ARG A 3 10.18 -16.73 -16.19
CA ARG A 3 9.55 -15.72 -15.34
C ARG A 3 9.58 -14.38 -16.09
N LYS A 4 8.42 -13.75 -16.24
CA LYS A 4 8.35 -12.40 -16.81
C LYS A 4 8.83 -11.38 -15.79
N PRO A 5 9.60 -10.34 -16.19
CA PRO A 5 9.97 -9.27 -15.29
C PRO A 5 8.73 -8.51 -14.81
N LEU A 6 8.72 -8.16 -13.55
CA LEU A 6 7.69 -7.33 -12.90
C LEU A 6 8.27 -5.98 -12.54
N VAL A 7 7.71 -4.92 -13.11
CA VAL A 7 8.06 -3.53 -12.76
C VAL A 7 6.84 -2.85 -12.16
N VAL A 8 7.04 -2.21 -11.02
CA VAL A 8 6.01 -1.40 -10.37
C VAL A 8 6.28 0.07 -10.66
N SER A 9 5.26 0.78 -11.15
CA SER A 9 5.23 2.24 -11.20
C SER A 9 4.37 2.75 -10.06
N MET A 10 4.95 3.47 -9.12
CA MET A 10 4.23 4.10 -8.03
C MET A 10 3.54 5.38 -8.52
N GLY A 11 2.30 5.60 -8.07
CA GLY A 11 1.60 6.88 -8.24
C GLY A 11 1.91 7.82 -7.07
N ASP A 12 0.95 8.67 -6.71
CA ASP A 12 1.10 9.64 -5.61
C ASP A 12 1.34 8.95 -4.26
N TYR A 13 0.70 7.79 -4.06
CA TYR A 13 0.78 6.99 -2.84
C TYR A 13 1.04 5.52 -3.16
N ALA A 14 2.08 4.97 -2.56
CA ALA A 14 2.37 3.53 -2.56
C ALA A 14 2.98 3.12 -1.22
N ALA A 15 2.24 3.32 -0.15
CA ALA A 15 2.68 3.14 1.23
C ALA A 15 1.95 1.97 1.91
N SER A 16 2.50 1.46 3.02
CA SER A 16 1.91 0.37 3.81
C SER A 16 1.59 -0.85 2.93
N GLY A 17 0.33 -1.27 2.82
CA GLY A 17 -0.10 -2.35 1.93
C GLY A 17 0.27 -2.13 0.46
N GLY A 18 0.29 -0.88 -0.01
CA GLY A 18 0.76 -0.52 -1.35
C GLY A 18 2.24 -0.83 -1.54
N TYR A 19 3.08 -0.54 -0.55
CA TYR A 19 4.49 -0.92 -0.57
C TYR A 19 4.67 -2.43 -0.41
N TYR A 20 3.85 -3.06 0.44
CA TYR A 20 3.88 -4.51 0.64
C TYR A 20 3.75 -5.29 -0.68
N ILE A 21 2.80 -4.91 -1.53
CA ILE A 21 2.61 -5.57 -2.83
C ILE A 21 3.67 -5.17 -3.87
N ALA A 22 4.28 -3.99 -3.73
CA ALA A 22 5.34 -3.51 -4.61
C ALA A 22 6.71 -4.14 -4.34
N ALA A 23 7.01 -4.42 -3.07
CA ALA A 23 8.33 -4.85 -2.60
C ALA A 23 8.96 -6.04 -3.36
N PRO A 24 8.23 -7.09 -3.81
CA PRO A 24 8.79 -8.21 -4.54
C PRO A 24 9.03 -7.94 -6.03
N ALA A 25 8.78 -6.74 -6.54
CA ALA A 25 9.02 -6.40 -7.94
C ALA A 25 10.51 -6.44 -8.28
N ASP A 26 10.82 -6.78 -9.54
CA ASP A 26 12.19 -6.78 -10.05
C ASP A 26 12.75 -5.34 -10.12
N ARG A 27 11.87 -4.34 -10.34
CA ARG A 27 12.17 -2.89 -10.23
C ARG A 27 10.96 -2.11 -9.75
N ILE A 28 11.24 -1.09 -8.97
CA ILE A 28 10.25 -0.12 -8.49
C ILE A 28 10.65 1.26 -9.01
N VAL A 29 9.74 1.90 -9.73
CA VAL A 29 9.89 3.25 -10.27
C VAL A 29 8.93 4.18 -9.54
N SER A 30 9.42 5.31 -9.07
CA SER A 30 8.66 6.27 -8.26
C SER A 30 8.92 7.70 -8.73
N ASP A 31 7.94 8.57 -8.61
CA ASP A 31 8.16 10.01 -8.70
C ASP A 31 8.83 10.56 -7.43
N ASN A 32 9.48 11.70 -7.52
CA ASN A 32 10.22 12.30 -6.40
C ASN A 32 9.34 12.55 -5.17
N LEU A 33 8.08 12.93 -5.39
CA LEU A 33 7.13 13.31 -4.34
C LEU A 33 6.17 12.18 -3.95
N THR A 34 6.26 11.00 -4.56
CA THR A 34 5.49 9.83 -4.15
C THR A 34 5.65 9.57 -2.66
N LEU A 35 4.55 9.42 -1.93
CA LEU A 35 4.60 8.98 -0.54
C LEU A 35 4.61 7.45 -0.48
N THR A 36 5.70 6.89 0.05
CA THR A 36 5.93 5.43 0.10
C THR A 36 6.47 4.97 1.45
N GLY A 37 6.92 3.73 1.53
CA GLY A 37 7.34 3.12 2.79
C GLY A 37 6.15 2.82 3.69
N SER A 38 6.03 3.50 4.83
CA SER A 38 5.04 3.19 5.88
C SER A 38 5.04 1.69 6.24
N ILE A 39 6.27 1.12 6.32
CA ILE A 39 6.49 -0.27 6.71
C ILE A 39 6.25 -0.37 8.19
N GLY A 40 4.99 -0.65 8.55
CA GLY A 40 4.56 -0.64 9.93
C GLY A 40 3.13 -1.15 10.08
N VAL A 41 2.76 -1.42 11.33
CA VAL A 41 1.44 -1.89 11.71
C VAL A 41 0.99 -1.15 12.96
N PHE A 42 -0.22 -0.64 12.97
CA PHE A 42 -0.82 -0.06 14.16
C PHE A 42 -2.31 -0.38 14.22
N GLY A 43 -2.87 -0.34 15.42
CA GLY A 43 -4.31 -0.46 15.66
C GLY A 43 -4.81 0.71 16.50
N LEU A 44 -5.97 1.26 16.16
CA LEU A 44 -6.64 2.31 16.94
C LEU A 44 -7.97 1.75 17.46
N PHE A 45 -8.12 1.69 18.79
CA PHE A 45 -9.33 1.26 19.48
C PHE A 45 -9.95 2.44 20.21
N ILE A 46 -11.03 2.98 19.68
CA ILE A 46 -11.74 4.11 20.28
C ILE A 46 -12.86 3.55 21.18
N THR A 47 -12.92 4.00 22.42
CA THR A 47 -13.99 3.65 23.34
C THR A 47 -14.77 4.88 23.81
N TYR A 48 -16.09 4.79 23.79
CA TYR A 48 -17.00 5.85 24.21
C TYR A 48 -18.02 5.39 25.26
N GLY A 49 -17.83 4.20 25.82
CA GLY A 49 -18.75 3.64 26.83
C GLY A 49 -18.87 4.51 28.08
N LYS A 50 -17.81 5.19 28.51
CA LYS A 50 -17.83 6.11 29.62
C LYS A 50 -18.69 7.35 29.31
N LEU A 51 -18.49 7.93 28.12
CA LEU A 51 -19.29 9.06 27.62
C LEU A 51 -20.79 8.71 27.61
N LEU A 52 -21.15 7.55 27.05
CA LEU A 52 -22.54 7.09 27.00
C LEU A 52 -23.18 6.99 28.39
N ARG A 53 -22.48 6.34 29.34
CA ARG A 53 -23.03 6.14 30.69
C ARG A 53 -23.10 7.42 31.51
N GLU A 54 -22.02 8.22 31.51
CA GLU A 54 -21.87 9.33 32.45
C GLU A 54 -22.46 10.64 31.94
N GLN A 55 -22.45 10.86 30.62
CA GLN A 55 -22.91 12.12 30.05
C GLN A 55 -24.26 12.01 29.34
N ILE A 56 -24.57 10.86 28.75
CA ILE A 56 -25.78 10.67 27.94
C ILE A 56 -26.84 9.83 28.69
N GLY A 57 -26.43 9.08 29.72
CA GLY A 57 -27.32 8.22 30.50
C GLY A 57 -27.71 6.92 29.76
N ILE A 58 -27.02 6.57 28.68
CA ILE A 58 -27.23 5.33 27.92
C ILE A 58 -26.36 4.22 28.52
N GLN A 59 -26.98 3.09 28.90
CA GLN A 59 -26.27 1.91 29.36
C GLN A 59 -26.34 0.79 28.32
N PRO A 60 -25.27 0.61 27.50
CA PRO A 60 -25.22 -0.48 26.54
C PRO A 60 -25.29 -1.84 27.24
N GLN A 61 -26.19 -2.71 26.79
CA GLN A 61 -26.29 -4.10 27.24
C GLN A 61 -25.54 -4.98 26.26
N VAL A 62 -24.61 -5.79 26.76
CA VAL A 62 -23.79 -6.68 25.93
C VAL A 62 -24.10 -8.13 26.34
N VAL A 63 -24.57 -8.94 25.39
CA VAL A 63 -24.71 -10.38 25.54
C VAL A 63 -23.51 -11.05 24.91
N ARG A 64 -22.79 -11.84 25.69
CA ARG A 64 -21.56 -12.51 25.26
C ARG A 64 -21.71 -14.01 25.33
N THR A 65 -21.22 -14.73 24.35
CA THR A 65 -21.15 -16.19 24.36
C THR A 65 -19.88 -16.69 25.08
N HIS A 66 -18.80 -15.91 25.08
CA HIS A 66 -17.51 -16.20 25.71
C HIS A 66 -16.91 -14.93 26.30
N ALA A 67 -15.87 -15.06 27.13
CA ALA A 67 -15.24 -13.95 27.86
C ALA A 67 -14.79 -12.78 26.98
N HIS A 68 -14.25 -13.07 25.80
CA HIS A 68 -13.69 -12.08 24.87
C HIS A 68 -14.44 -11.97 23.54
N SER A 69 -15.70 -12.47 23.46
CA SER A 69 -16.46 -12.44 22.19
C SER A 69 -16.88 -11.03 21.77
N ASP A 70 -16.74 -10.03 22.63
CA ASP A 70 -16.94 -8.61 22.37
C ASP A 70 -15.62 -7.82 22.30
N MET A 71 -14.48 -8.49 22.08
CA MET A 71 -13.19 -7.84 21.90
C MET A 71 -13.26 -6.77 20.79
N GLY A 72 -12.70 -5.59 21.06
CA GLY A 72 -12.79 -4.45 20.14
C GLY A 72 -14.10 -3.66 20.21
N SER A 73 -15.02 -4.01 21.14
CA SER A 73 -16.23 -3.23 21.40
C SER A 73 -15.87 -1.80 21.79
N ALA A 74 -16.59 -0.83 21.22
CA ALA A 74 -16.43 0.58 21.58
C ALA A 74 -17.03 0.95 22.94
N TYR A 75 -17.69 0.03 23.64
CA TYR A 75 -18.37 0.29 24.92
C TYR A 75 -17.47 0.06 26.14
N ARG A 76 -16.37 -0.65 26.00
CA ARG A 76 -15.39 -0.91 27.05
C ARG A 76 -13.96 -0.89 26.52
N PRO A 77 -12.97 -0.54 27.34
CA PRO A 77 -11.57 -0.73 26.97
C PRO A 77 -11.21 -2.21 26.83
N LEU A 78 -10.17 -2.48 26.10
CA LEU A 78 -9.55 -3.81 26.05
C LEU A 78 -9.00 -4.18 27.42
N ASP A 79 -9.20 -5.42 27.82
CA ASP A 79 -8.51 -5.98 28.98
C ASP A 79 -7.04 -6.36 28.66
N GLU A 80 -6.31 -6.84 29.65
CA GLU A 80 -4.90 -7.19 29.49
C GLU A 80 -4.67 -8.36 28.52
N VAL A 81 -5.55 -9.35 28.54
CA VAL A 81 -5.47 -10.52 27.66
C VAL A 81 -5.74 -10.12 26.21
N GLU A 82 -6.77 -9.32 25.99
CA GLU A 82 -7.12 -8.80 24.68
C GLU A 82 -6.02 -7.88 24.12
N ARG A 83 -5.46 -7.03 24.96
CA ARG A 83 -4.35 -6.16 24.61
C ARG A 83 -3.10 -6.95 24.21
N ALA A 84 -2.77 -7.99 24.98
CA ALA A 84 -1.64 -8.86 24.67
C ALA A 84 -1.85 -9.63 23.36
N ALA A 85 -3.06 -10.13 23.11
CA ALA A 85 -3.40 -10.82 21.87
C ALA A 85 -3.28 -9.92 20.65
N ILE A 86 -3.73 -8.67 20.74
CA ILE A 86 -3.61 -7.67 19.68
C ILE A 86 -2.14 -7.31 19.46
N GLN A 87 -1.37 -7.10 20.53
CA GLN A 87 0.05 -6.78 20.43
C GLN A 87 0.83 -7.90 19.73
N ASN A 88 0.61 -9.14 20.11
CA ASN A 88 1.23 -10.30 19.45
C ASN A 88 0.86 -10.37 17.96
N THR A 89 -0.37 -10.03 17.61
CA THR A 89 -0.80 -9.98 16.20
C THR A 89 -0.06 -8.88 15.43
N ILE A 90 0.05 -7.68 16.00
CA ILE A 90 0.78 -6.55 15.41
C ILE A 90 2.25 -6.92 15.19
N GLU A 91 2.91 -7.50 16.17
CA GLU A 91 4.31 -7.94 16.07
C GLU A 91 4.51 -9.01 15.01
N SER A 92 3.61 -9.98 14.94
CA SER A 92 3.65 -11.04 13.92
C SER A 92 3.48 -10.50 12.50
N VAL A 93 2.50 -9.58 12.30
CA VAL A 93 2.27 -8.94 11.00
C VAL A 93 3.45 -8.04 10.62
N TYR A 94 3.99 -7.28 11.58
CA TYR A 94 5.18 -6.47 11.33
C TYR A 94 6.39 -7.30 10.95
N GLY A 95 6.67 -8.38 11.69
CA GLY A 95 7.74 -9.32 11.36
C GLY A 95 7.61 -9.93 9.97
N THR A 96 6.39 -10.26 9.57
CA THR A 96 6.08 -10.73 8.21
C THR A 96 6.36 -9.64 7.18
N PHE A 97 5.95 -8.40 7.45
CA PHE A 97 6.14 -7.28 6.53
C PHE A 97 7.63 -6.99 6.30
N ILE A 98 8.42 -6.80 7.36
CA ILE A 98 9.85 -6.51 7.22
C ILE A 98 10.61 -7.67 6.54
N SER A 99 10.23 -8.92 6.81
CA SER A 99 10.81 -10.09 6.16
C SER A 99 10.50 -10.14 4.66
N HIS A 100 9.25 -9.82 4.29
CA HIS A 100 8.81 -9.76 2.90
C HIS A 100 9.56 -8.66 2.12
N VAL A 101 9.68 -7.47 2.71
CA VAL A 101 10.46 -6.37 2.12
C VAL A 101 11.94 -6.75 2.01
N ALA A 102 12.54 -7.30 3.05
CA ALA A 102 13.94 -7.73 3.06
C ALA A 102 14.23 -8.71 1.90
N GLN A 103 13.34 -9.69 1.70
CA GLN A 103 13.46 -10.65 0.60
C GLN A 103 13.31 -9.97 -0.77
N GLY A 104 12.30 -9.12 -0.95
CA GLY A 104 12.01 -8.44 -2.22
C GLY A 104 13.10 -7.44 -2.61
N ARG A 105 13.60 -6.68 -1.64
CA ARG A 105 14.62 -5.64 -1.85
C ARG A 105 16.06 -6.12 -1.67
N LYS A 106 16.26 -7.38 -1.28
CA LYS A 106 17.58 -7.99 -1.00
C LYS A 106 18.36 -7.22 0.08
N LEU A 107 17.65 -6.74 1.08
CA LEU A 107 18.18 -6.05 2.26
C LEU A 107 18.19 -7.00 3.47
N ALA A 108 19.00 -6.70 4.47
CA ALA A 108 18.88 -7.39 5.75
C ALA A 108 17.58 -6.96 6.48
N VAL A 109 16.98 -7.87 7.25
CA VAL A 109 15.77 -7.56 8.03
C VAL A 109 16.02 -6.38 8.99
N SER A 110 17.20 -6.29 9.59
CA SER A 110 17.60 -5.19 10.45
C SER A 110 17.73 -3.84 9.72
N GLU A 111 18.14 -3.85 8.46
CA GLU A 111 18.18 -2.64 7.62
C GLU A 111 16.76 -2.16 7.33
N VAL A 112 15.87 -3.08 6.94
CA VAL A 112 14.45 -2.75 6.72
C VAL A 112 13.80 -2.25 8.00
N ASP A 113 14.07 -2.85 9.16
CA ASP A 113 13.56 -2.38 10.45
C ASP A 113 14.04 -0.96 10.78
N SER A 114 15.32 -0.65 10.50
CA SER A 114 15.89 0.68 10.74
C SER A 114 15.22 1.81 9.95
N VAL A 115 14.70 1.53 8.75
CA VAL A 115 13.98 2.48 7.90
C VAL A 115 12.46 2.29 7.93
N GLY A 116 11.99 1.23 8.58
CA GLY A 116 10.58 0.87 8.76
C GLY A 116 9.92 1.60 9.93
N GLN A 117 9.30 0.84 10.82
CA GLN A 117 8.61 1.34 12.04
C GLN A 117 7.50 2.35 11.72
N GLY A 118 6.85 2.19 10.57
CA GLY A 118 5.78 3.07 10.12
C GLY A 118 6.21 4.41 9.52
N ARG A 119 7.52 4.64 9.33
CA ARG A 119 8.00 5.88 8.69
C ARG A 119 7.55 5.96 7.25
N ILE A 120 7.13 7.16 6.86
CA ILE A 120 6.77 7.51 5.48
C ILE A 120 7.95 8.23 4.86
N TRP A 121 8.24 7.91 3.62
CA TRP A 121 9.35 8.47 2.86
C TRP A 121 8.83 9.13 1.58
N ALA A 122 9.46 10.20 1.14
CA ALA A 122 9.30 10.67 -0.23
C ALA A 122 10.03 9.73 -1.19
N GLY A 123 9.58 9.63 -2.44
CA GLY A 123 10.18 8.73 -3.43
C GLY A 123 11.68 8.92 -3.58
N VAL A 124 12.17 10.16 -3.57
CA VAL A 124 13.59 10.48 -3.64
C VAL A 124 14.36 9.93 -2.44
N ASP A 125 13.85 10.11 -1.21
CA ASP A 125 14.50 9.60 -0.01
C ASP A 125 14.41 8.05 0.06
N ALA A 126 13.31 7.50 -0.45
CA ALA A 126 13.12 6.04 -0.53
C ALA A 126 14.11 5.37 -1.49
N MET A 127 14.57 6.07 -2.51
CA MET A 127 15.63 5.58 -3.40
C MET A 127 16.96 5.51 -2.66
N ASP A 128 17.32 6.53 -1.88
CA ASP A 128 18.59 6.57 -1.14
C ASP A 128 18.72 5.45 -0.10
N ILE A 129 17.59 4.97 0.42
CA ILE A 129 17.53 3.87 1.41
C ILE A 129 17.20 2.50 0.79
N GLY A 130 17.19 2.38 -0.54
CA GLY A 130 17.01 1.10 -1.25
C GLY A 130 15.57 0.58 -1.35
N LEU A 131 14.58 1.39 -1.00
CA LEU A 131 13.17 1.02 -1.13
C LEU A 131 12.60 1.26 -2.55
N VAL A 132 13.25 2.09 -3.35
CA VAL A 132 12.92 2.41 -4.74
C VAL A 132 14.19 2.23 -5.58
N ASP A 133 14.03 1.83 -6.85
CA ASP A 133 15.17 1.58 -7.74
C ASP A 133 15.47 2.75 -8.67
N GLU A 134 14.43 3.42 -9.16
CA GLU A 134 14.58 4.49 -10.16
C GLU A 134 13.53 5.59 -9.98
N MET A 135 13.94 6.83 -10.35
CA MET A 135 13.02 7.94 -10.43
C MET A 135 12.34 7.99 -11.80
N GLY A 136 11.03 8.26 -11.81
CA GLY A 136 10.23 8.44 -13.02
C GLY A 136 8.78 8.01 -12.85
N GLY A 137 7.98 8.27 -13.89
CA GLY A 137 6.58 7.88 -13.95
C GLY A 137 6.35 6.59 -14.75
N LEU A 138 5.09 6.35 -15.10
CA LEU A 138 4.66 5.14 -15.83
C LEU A 138 5.44 4.90 -17.13
N ARG A 139 5.77 5.95 -17.88
CA ARG A 139 6.54 5.80 -19.11
C ARG A 139 7.92 5.18 -18.82
N ARG A 140 8.61 5.69 -17.78
CA ARG A 140 9.92 5.12 -17.38
C ARG A 140 9.78 3.65 -16.94
N ALA A 141 8.74 3.32 -16.20
CA ALA A 141 8.47 1.94 -15.80
C ALA A 141 8.26 0.99 -17.00
N ILE A 142 7.57 1.46 -18.04
CA ILE A 142 7.40 0.70 -19.31
C ILE A 142 8.75 0.49 -19.99
N ASP A 143 9.58 1.51 -20.09
CA ASP A 143 10.93 1.42 -20.69
C ASP A 143 11.81 0.43 -19.91
N VAL A 144 11.78 0.49 -18.57
CA VAL A 144 12.49 -0.44 -17.69
C VAL A 144 11.98 -1.88 -17.88
N ALA A 145 10.68 -2.07 -18.00
CA ALA A 145 10.10 -3.40 -18.25
C ALA A 145 10.54 -3.96 -19.62
N ALA A 146 10.56 -3.13 -20.66
CA ALA A 146 11.04 -3.53 -21.97
C ALA A 146 12.54 -3.89 -21.95
N GLN A 147 13.37 -3.09 -21.25
CA GLN A 147 14.80 -3.37 -21.06
C GLN A 147 15.03 -4.70 -20.33
N LEU A 148 14.33 -4.93 -19.22
CA LEU A 148 14.46 -6.19 -18.46
C LEU A 148 13.98 -7.42 -19.24
N ALA A 149 13.05 -7.21 -20.18
CA ALA A 149 12.56 -8.27 -21.08
C ALA A 149 13.37 -8.41 -22.37
N GLU A 150 14.42 -7.59 -22.56
CA GLU A 150 15.28 -7.55 -23.75
C GLU A 150 14.48 -7.31 -25.05
N LEU A 151 13.45 -6.47 -24.99
CA LEU A 151 12.57 -6.16 -26.12
C LEU A 151 13.02 -4.85 -26.80
N SER A 152 13.31 -4.92 -28.11
CA SER A 152 13.55 -3.74 -28.96
C SER A 152 12.26 -3.11 -29.51
N GLU A 153 11.23 -3.95 -29.70
CA GLU A 153 9.91 -3.54 -30.14
C GLU A 153 8.85 -4.20 -29.24
N TYR A 154 7.86 -3.43 -28.81
CA TYR A 154 6.79 -3.94 -27.93
C TYR A 154 5.48 -3.21 -28.14
N ARG A 155 4.41 -3.85 -27.71
CA ARG A 155 3.06 -3.27 -27.66
C ARG A 155 2.56 -3.24 -26.22
N VAL A 156 2.09 -2.08 -25.77
CA VAL A 156 1.48 -1.91 -24.45
C VAL A 156 0.00 -2.28 -24.52
N SER A 157 -0.47 -3.07 -23.57
CA SER A 157 -1.88 -3.42 -23.39
C SER A 157 -2.27 -3.18 -21.94
N SER A 158 -3.40 -2.50 -21.71
CA SER A 158 -3.90 -2.22 -20.38
C SER A 158 -4.87 -3.29 -19.88
N TYR A 159 -4.77 -3.65 -18.62
CA TYR A 159 -5.67 -4.57 -17.92
C TYR A 159 -5.99 -4.03 -16.51
N PRO A 160 -7.23 -4.26 -15.98
CA PRO A 160 -8.38 -4.81 -16.72
C PRO A 160 -8.83 -3.86 -17.84
N LYS A 161 -9.44 -4.42 -18.90
CA LYS A 161 -10.09 -3.58 -19.89
C LYS A 161 -11.22 -2.83 -19.20
N ARG A 162 -11.19 -1.50 -19.24
CA ARG A 162 -12.32 -0.70 -18.76
C ARG A 162 -13.50 -0.91 -19.73
N ASP A 163 -14.64 -1.32 -19.19
CA ASP A 163 -15.91 -1.16 -19.89
C ASP A 163 -16.25 0.35 -19.85
N ILE A 164 -15.77 1.04 -20.88
CA ILE A 164 -16.05 2.47 -21.05
C ILE A 164 -17.53 2.57 -21.42
N SER A 165 -18.32 3.26 -20.62
CA SER A 165 -19.73 3.49 -20.91
C SER A 165 -19.87 4.24 -22.24
N THR A 166 -21.02 4.11 -22.89
CA THR A 166 -21.29 4.86 -24.15
C THR A 166 -21.17 6.38 -23.95
N MET A 167 -21.46 6.87 -22.74
CA MET A 167 -21.32 8.28 -22.39
C MET A 167 -19.83 8.67 -22.29
N ASP A 168 -18.98 7.85 -21.68
CA ASP A 168 -17.55 8.13 -21.58
C ASP A 168 -16.88 8.14 -22.96
N LYS A 169 -17.29 7.22 -23.86
CA LYS A 169 -16.85 7.22 -25.28
C LYS A 169 -17.24 8.48 -26.01
N LEU A 170 -18.44 9.02 -25.72
CA LEU A 170 -18.91 10.27 -26.32
C LEU A 170 -18.08 11.46 -25.79
N VAL A 171 -17.81 11.49 -24.47
CA VAL A 171 -16.97 12.53 -23.84
C VAL A 171 -15.52 12.47 -24.37
N GLU A 172 -14.92 11.28 -24.46
CA GLU A 172 -13.59 11.11 -25.07
C GLU A 172 -13.58 11.58 -26.52
N SER A 173 -14.59 11.22 -27.34
CA SER A 173 -14.68 11.66 -28.74
C SER A 173 -14.84 13.17 -28.89
N ILE A 174 -15.42 13.88 -27.92
CA ILE A 174 -15.56 15.32 -27.90
C ILE A 174 -14.25 16.00 -27.43
N LEU A 175 -13.53 15.37 -26.50
CA LEU A 175 -12.27 15.89 -25.96
C LEU A 175 -11.06 15.56 -26.85
N GLU A 176 -11.15 14.53 -27.71
CA GLU A 176 -10.16 14.17 -28.72
C GLU A 176 -10.37 14.92 -30.05
N GLU A 177 -10.93 16.14 -30.04
CA GLU A 177 -10.89 16.97 -31.24
C GLU A 177 -9.45 17.41 -31.57
N PRO A 178 -9.11 17.44 -32.87
CA PRO A 178 -7.80 17.00 -33.34
C PRO A 178 -6.77 18.11 -33.27
N THR A 179 -5.70 17.87 -32.53
CA THR A 179 -4.42 18.57 -32.73
C THR A 179 -3.72 18.05 -34.03
N LYS A 180 -4.49 17.75 -35.07
CA LYS A 180 -4.01 17.41 -36.41
C LYS A 180 -4.55 18.36 -37.44
N ALA A 181 -4.20 19.64 -37.29
CA ALA A 181 -4.24 20.58 -38.41
C ALA A 181 -3.44 21.80 -38.02
N LEU A 182 -2.16 21.74 -38.22
CA LEU A 182 -1.28 22.88 -38.52
C LEU A 182 0.17 22.39 -38.65
N VAL A 183 0.50 21.77 -39.77
CA VAL A 183 1.74 21.96 -40.52
C VAL A 183 1.40 21.79 -42.00
#